data_c349af1cf25452898685b48ceb560c1e
#
_entry.id   c349af1cf25452898685b48ceb560c1e
#
_cell.length_a   1.000
_cell.length_b   1.000
_cell.length_c   1.000
_cell.angle_alpha   90.00
_cell.angle_beta   90.00
_cell.angle_gamma   90.00
#
_symmetry.space_group_name_H-M   'P 1'
#
loop_
_entity.id
_entity.type
_entity.pdbx_description
1 polymer ?
#
loop_
_entity_poly.entity_id
_entity_poly.type
_entity_poly.pdbx_seq_one_letter_code
_entity_poly.pdbx_strand_id
1 'polypeptide(L)'
;MSNNMLIELSDALADAAEKAGKSTVLVSARRRMPASGIAYASDLILTADHIVEREEDIKVILADGTEVPAKVAGRDAGTDLAVLKLERAAATAAEVTKSPARLGQLALVLGRPSPDGIEASLGTVSAIGGPTRTGRGGMLDRYIRTDSISYPGFSGGPLVAADGTVLGINTSGLSNGGAITIPADIAWKIAETLVQNGRIKRGYLGIRSQTVEISNASQQALKREQSTGLLIVGVENDSPASKGGFIVGDILVAVAGVPILHHDELFTRLNGDVVGEATPIEILRGGQPQTLNVQVGER
;
A
#
# COMPACT_ATOMS: atom_id res chain seq x y z
N MET A 1 15.28 28.64 31.54
CA MET A 1 14.59 27.37 31.34
C MET A 1 14.13 27.16 29.89
N SER A 2 13.59 28.17 29.19
CA SER A 2 13.10 27.99 27.80
C SER A 2 14.18 27.72 26.73
N ASN A 3 15.43 28.18 26.95
CA ASN A 3 16.50 27.99 25.95
C ASN A 3 17.03 26.55 25.88
N ASN A 4 16.87 25.76 26.94
CA ASN A 4 17.33 24.37 27.00
C ASN A 4 16.37 23.43 26.24
N MET A 5 15.06 23.66 26.35
CA MET A 5 14.03 22.80 25.72
C MET A 5 14.08 22.81 24.17
N LEU A 6 14.39 23.97 23.56
CA LEU A 6 14.52 24.06 22.09
C LEU A 6 15.78 23.36 21.60
N ILE A 7 16.88 23.45 22.34
CA ILE A 7 18.13 22.74 22.03
C ILE A 7 17.88 21.21 22.17
N GLU A 8 17.29 20.78 23.28
CA GLU A 8 16.95 19.38 23.52
C GLU A 8 16.05 18.80 22.41
N LEU A 9 15.05 19.57 21.96
CA LEU A 9 14.21 19.17 20.84
C LEU A 9 15.00 19.07 19.53
N SER A 10 15.88 20.03 19.25
CA SER A 10 16.73 20.03 18.06
C SER A 10 17.66 18.83 18.05
N ASP A 11 18.29 18.55 19.18
CA ASP A 11 19.21 17.42 19.33
C ASP A 11 18.46 16.09 19.19
N ALA A 12 17.28 15.96 19.80
CA ALA A 12 16.44 14.77 19.66
C ALA A 12 16.03 14.50 18.19
N LEU A 13 15.71 15.53 17.41
CA LEU A 13 15.41 15.38 15.98
C LEU A 13 16.66 15.00 15.17
N ALA A 14 17.82 15.53 15.49
CA ALA A 14 19.08 15.15 14.86
C ALA A 14 19.43 13.67 15.16
N ASP A 15 19.33 13.27 16.42
CA ASP A 15 19.54 11.88 16.86
C ASP A 15 18.56 10.91 16.17
N ALA A 16 17.29 11.34 16.00
CA ALA A 16 16.29 10.55 15.29
C ALA A 16 16.64 10.34 13.82
N ALA A 17 17.15 11.39 13.15
CA ALA A 17 17.61 11.29 11.76
C ALA A 17 18.84 10.38 11.65
N GLU A 18 19.83 10.51 12.54
CA GLU A 18 21.02 9.65 12.56
C GLU A 18 20.66 8.18 12.83
N LYS A 19 19.78 7.92 13.79
CA LYS A 19 19.31 6.58 14.13
C LYS A 19 18.64 5.91 12.94
N ALA A 20 17.62 6.54 12.36
CA ALA A 20 16.89 6.00 11.21
C ALA A 20 17.74 5.98 9.93
N GLY A 21 18.70 6.89 9.81
CA GLY A 21 19.66 6.94 8.71
C GLY A 21 20.50 5.69 8.56
N LYS A 22 20.75 4.94 9.64
CA LYS A 22 21.47 3.66 9.62
C LYS A 22 20.74 2.57 8.85
N SER A 23 19.41 2.63 8.81
CA SER A 23 18.56 1.69 8.06
C SER A 23 18.07 2.25 6.73
N THR A 24 18.33 3.56 6.45
CA THR A 24 17.95 4.21 5.20
C THR A 24 19.04 4.04 4.16
N VAL A 25 18.71 3.42 3.03
CA VAL A 25 19.64 3.05 1.97
C VAL A 25 19.33 3.79 0.66
N LEU A 26 20.35 3.88 -0.21
CA LEU A 26 20.16 4.31 -1.59
C LEU A 26 19.85 3.10 -2.45
N VAL A 27 18.82 3.23 -3.31
CA VAL A 27 18.42 2.20 -4.27
C VAL A 27 18.67 2.68 -5.69
N SER A 28 19.59 2.03 -6.39
CA SER A 28 19.89 2.25 -7.81
C SER A 28 19.20 1.16 -8.65
N ALA A 29 17.92 1.39 -8.98
CA ALA A 29 17.08 0.47 -9.75
C ALA A 29 16.44 1.15 -10.97
N ARG A 30 16.91 2.34 -11.37
CA ARG A 30 16.44 3.12 -12.51
C ARG A 30 17.61 3.84 -13.22
N ARG A 31 17.37 4.31 -14.45
CA ARG A 31 18.41 4.95 -15.26
C ARG A 31 18.76 6.37 -14.82
N ARG A 32 17.82 7.05 -14.19
CA ARG A 32 17.98 8.44 -13.73
C ARG A 32 18.49 8.46 -12.29
N MET A 33 18.18 9.52 -11.57
CA MET A 33 18.57 9.69 -10.18
C MET A 33 18.13 8.51 -9.31
N PRO A 34 19.01 7.97 -8.45
CA PRO A 34 18.63 6.95 -7.47
C PRO A 34 17.47 7.39 -6.58
N ALA A 35 16.94 6.45 -5.83
CA ALA A 35 15.91 6.72 -4.84
C ALA A 35 16.26 6.05 -3.50
N SER A 36 15.35 6.12 -2.56
CA SER A 36 15.58 5.62 -1.22
C SER A 36 14.94 4.25 -0.99
N GLY A 37 15.40 3.57 0.01
CA GLY A 37 14.80 2.37 0.57
C GLY A 37 15.06 2.32 2.06
N ILE A 38 14.40 1.37 2.73
CA ILE A 38 14.62 1.09 4.13
C ILE A 38 14.91 -0.39 4.34
N ALA A 39 15.85 -0.70 5.19
CA ALA A 39 16.16 -2.08 5.55
C ALA A 39 15.02 -2.69 6.38
N TYR A 40 14.24 -3.55 5.75
CA TYR A 40 13.18 -4.33 6.37
C TYR A 40 13.74 -5.45 7.26
N ALA A 41 14.81 -6.07 6.78
CA ALA A 41 15.63 -7.05 7.50
C ALA A 41 17.09 -6.88 7.06
N SER A 42 18.01 -7.69 7.61
CA SER A 42 19.43 -7.59 7.29
C SER A 42 19.79 -7.84 5.81
N ASP A 43 18.89 -8.48 5.07
CA ASP A 43 19.06 -8.83 3.65
C ASP A 43 17.86 -8.46 2.78
N LEU A 44 16.89 -7.72 3.33
CA LEU A 44 15.67 -7.29 2.63
C LEU A 44 15.52 -5.76 2.73
N ILE A 45 15.33 -5.13 1.58
CA ILE A 45 15.09 -3.70 1.48
C ILE A 45 13.67 -3.46 0.96
N LEU A 46 12.90 -2.69 1.69
CA LEU A 46 11.59 -2.18 1.26
C LEU A 46 11.78 -0.83 0.58
N THR A 47 11.15 -0.64 -0.57
CA THR A 47 11.22 0.58 -1.36
C THR A 47 9.91 0.82 -2.12
N ALA A 48 9.78 1.93 -2.86
CA ALA A 48 8.64 2.18 -3.72
C ALA A 48 8.72 1.38 -5.03
N ASP A 49 7.59 0.83 -5.49
CA ASP A 49 7.55 0.06 -6.74
C ASP A 49 7.92 0.90 -7.97
N HIS A 50 7.42 2.14 -8.05
CA HIS A 50 7.64 3.01 -9.22
C HIS A 50 9.09 3.41 -9.45
N ILE A 51 9.99 3.23 -8.45
CA ILE A 51 11.42 3.49 -8.64
C ILE A 51 12.18 2.27 -9.16
N VAL A 52 11.56 1.09 -9.16
CA VAL A 52 12.15 -0.14 -9.68
C VAL A 52 11.81 -0.26 -11.16
N GLU A 53 12.57 0.46 -12.01
CA GLU A 53 12.37 0.49 -13.47
C GLU A 53 13.08 -0.66 -14.19
N ARG A 54 14.02 -1.33 -13.53
CA ARG A 54 14.76 -2.49 -14.05
C ARG A 54 14.83 -3.59 -12.99
N GLU A 55 14.88 -4.83 -13.43
CA GLU A 55 14.97 -6.00 -12.55
C GLU A 55 16.39 -6.60 -12.48
N GLU A 56 17.25 -6.16 -13.41
CA GLU A 56 18.66 -6.55 -13.48
C GLU A 56 19.57 -5.41 -13.02
N ASP A 57 20.77 -5.75 -12.55
CA ASP A 57 21.81 -4.80 -12.09
C ASP A 57 21.32 -3.79 -11.05
N ILE A 58 20.44 -4.24 -10.16
CA ILE A 58 20.01 -3.43 -9.02
C ILE A 58 21.12 -3.39 -7.99
N LYS A 59 21.44 -2.19 -7.52
CA LYS A 59 22.45 -1.96 -6.48
C LYS A 59 21.83 -1.18 -5.33
N VAL A 60 22.18 -1.59 -4.13
CA VAL A 60 21.81 -0.90 -2.89
C VAL A 60 23.11 -0.41 -2.23
N ILE A 61 23.14 0.88 -1.89
CA ILE A 61 24.25 1.45 -1.12
C ILE A 61 23.77 1.65 0.32
N LEU A 62 24.42 0.97 1.24
CA LEU A 62 24.13 0.99 2.66
C LEU A 62 24.59 2.29 3.33
N ALA A 63 24.24 2.47 4.60
CA ALA A 63 24.60 3.68 5.36
C ALA A 63 26.11 3.90 5.50
N ASP A 64 26.90 2.84 5.51
CA ASP A 64 28.36 2.87 5.58
C ASP A 64 29.05 3.04 4.21
N GLY A 65 28.26 3.23 3.14
CA GLY A 65 28.77 3.35 1.77
C GLY A 65 28.99 2.01 1.07
N THR A 66 28.76 0.87 1.73
CA THR A 66 28.91 -0.45 1.12
C THR A 66 27.88 -0.65 0.01
N GLU A 67 28.33 -0.95 -1.21
CA GLU A 67 27.49 -1.36 -2.31
C GLU A 67 27.20 -2.87 -2.25
N VAL A 68 25.93 -3.25 -2.34
CA VAL A 68 25.49 -4.65 -2.35
C VAL A 68 24.53 -4.86 -3.53
N PRO A 69 24.80 -5.83 -4.42
CA PRO A 69 23.86 -6.21 -5.46
C PRO A 69 22.55 -6.74 -4.86
N ALA A 70 21.44 -6.51 -5.56
CA ALA A 70 20.13 -6.93 -5.11
C ALA A 70 19.27 -7.44 -6.28
N LYS A 71 18.24 -8.22 -5.94
CA LYS A 71 17.21 -8.70 -6.88
C LYS A 71 15.82 -8.38 -6.33
N VAL A 72 14.84 -8.25 -7.21
CA VAL A 72 13.45 -8.10 -6.80
C VAL A 72 12.99 -9.41 -6.16
N ALA A 73 12.60 -9.37 -4.88
CA ALA A 73 11.97 -10.49 -4.19
C ALA A 73 10.45 -10.50 -4.42
N GLY A 74 9.85 -9.33 -4.55
CA GLY A 74 8.44 -9.17 -4.87
C GLY A 74 8.09 -7.70 -5.02
N ARG A 75 7.02 -7.42 -5.77
CA ARG A 75 6.57 -6.06 -6.04
C ARG A 75 5.06 -5.96 -6.21
N ASP A 76 4.51 -4.81 -5.91
CA ASP A 76 3.11 -4.51 -6.07
C ASP A 76 2.86 -3.06 -6.48
N ALA A 77 2.53 -2.85 -7.74
CA ALA A 77 2.22 -1.53 -8.27
C ALA A 77 1.01 -0.88 -7.60
N GLY A 78 0.04 -1.68 -7.14
CA GLY A 78 -1.18 -1.16 -6.53
C GLY A 78 -0.95 -0.48 -5.19
N THR A 79 -0.03 -0.97 -4.37
CA THR A 79 0.39 -0.32 -3.12
C THR A 79 1.67 0.49 -3.28
N ASP A 80 2.27 0.45 -4.48
CA ASP A 80 3.55 1.09 -4.80
C ASP A 80 4.69 0.67 -3.85
N LEU A 81 4.74 -0.62 -3.52
CA LEU A 81 5.80 -1.21 -2.70
C LEU A 81 6.55 -2.30 -3.46
N ALA A 82 7.85 -2.37 -3.24
CA ALA A 82 8.71 -3.44 -3.72
C ALA A 82 9.69 -3.86 -2.64
N VAL A 83 10.00 -5.16 -2.59
CA VAL A 83 11.04 -5.72 -1.73
C VAL A 83 12.19 -6.20 -2.58
N LEU A 84 13.39 -5.74 -2.24
CA LEU A 84 14.65 -6.17 -2.84
C LEU A 84 15.37 -7.10 -1.87
N LYS A 85 15.85 -8.23 -2.37
CA LYS A 85 16.73 -9.18 -1.66
C LYS A 85 18.17 -8.87 -1.97
N LEU A 86 18.95 -8.55 -0.96
CA LEU A 86 20.41 -8.39 -1.07
C LEU A 86 21.10 -9.73 -1.28
N GLU A 87 22.20 -9.76 -2.01
CA GLU A 87 23.01 -10.98 -2.18
C GLU A 87 23.63 -11.47 -0.88
N ARG A 88 23.81 -10.59 0.11
CA ARG A 88 24.30 -10.92 1.45
C ARG A 88 23.62 -10.10 2.52
N ALA A 89 23.46 -10.66 3.70
CA ALA A 89 22.98 -9.95 4.87
C ALA A 89 24.02 -8.91 5.32
N ALA A 90 23.71 -7.63 5.19
CA ALA A 90 24.65 -6.53 5.51
C ALA A 90 23.94 -5.28 6.03
N ALA A 91 22.62 -5.16 5.86
CA ALA A 91 21.87 -3.98 6.25
C ALA A 91 21.48 -4.00 7.74
N THR A 92 21.39 -2.81 8.34
CA THR A 92 20.83 -2.62 9.68
C THR A 92 19.31 -2.48 9.57
N ALA A 93 18.55 -3.43 10.11
CA ALA A 93 17.10 -3.40 10.07
C ALA A 93 16.52 -2.19 10.82
N ALA A 94 15.46 -1.60 10.28
CA ALA A 94 14.79 -0.47 10.85
C ALA A 94 14.00 -0.82 12.12
N GLU A 95 14.00 0.09 13.09
CA GLU A 95 13.11 0.01 14.23
C GLU A 95 11.77 0.65 13.87
N VAL A 96 10.71 -0.16 13.92
CA VAL A 96 9.34 0.30 13.64
C VAL A 96 8.67 0.77 14.93
N THR A 97 7.91 1.86 14.84
CA THR A 97 7.13 2.34 15.96
C THR A 97 6.09 1.30 16.43
N LYS A 98 5.86 1.24 17.74
CA LYS A 98 4.81 0.42 18.35
C LYS A 98 3.47 1.17 18.45
N SER A 99 3.48 2.46 18.23
CA SER A 99 2.30 3.34 18.34
C SER A 99 1.92 3.93 16.99
N PRO A 100 0.64 4.02 16.66
CA PRO A 100 0.22 4.67 15.43
C PRO A 100 0.60 6.15 15.43
N ALA A 101 0.84 6.70 14.23
CA ALA A 101 1.04 8.13 14.06
C ALA A 101 -0.16 8.93 14.57
N ARG A 102 0.10 10.13 15.08
CA ARG A 102 -0.95 11.04 15.59
C ARG A 102 -0.94 12.35 14.81
N LEU A 103 -2.12 12.89 14.57
CA LEU A 103 -2.27 14.22 13.96
C LEU A 103 -1.52 15.29 14.77
N GLY A 104 -0.77 16.14 14.10
CA GLY A 104 0.05 17.18 14.73
C GLY A 104 1.39 16.69 15.31
N GLN A 105 1.69 15.39 15.24
CA GLN A 105 2.97 14.84 15.67
C GLN A 105 4.10 15.33 14.78
N LEU A 106 5.24 15.77 15.36
CA LEU A 106 6.46 16.05 14.61
C LEU A 106 6.98 14.77 13.96
N ALA A 107 7.42 14.88 12.72
CA ALA A 107 7.96 13.76 11.96
C ALA A 107 9.03 14.25 10.96
N LEU A 108 9.99 13.39 10.68
CA LEU A 108 11.04 13.60 9.68
C LEU A 108 10.78 12.68 8.48
N VAL A 109 10.73 13.25 7.28
CA VAL A 109 10.85 12.49 6.04
C VAL A 109 12.33 12.34 5.73
N LEU A 110 12.81 11.12 5.62
CA LEU A 110 14.21 10.85 5.28
C LEU A 110 14.32 10.23 3.89
N GLY A 111 15.44 10.53 3.22
CA GLY A 111 15.85 9.89 1.98
C GLY A 111 17.37 9.77 1.90
N ARG A 112 17.84 8.89 1.03
CA ARG A 112 19.25 8.77 0.62
C ARG A 112 19.31 8.76 -0.91
N PRO A 113 19.12 9.94 -1.56
CA PRO A 113 19.09 10.03 -3.01
C PRO A 113 20.47 10.01 -3.66
N SER A 114 21.54 10.21 -2.86
CA SER A 114 22.92 10.23 -3.30
C SER A 114 23.85 9.47 -2.32
N PRO A 115 25.08 9.11 -2.73
CA PRO A 115 26.07 8.53 -1.84
C PRO A 115 26.55 9.47 -0.72
N ASP A 116 26.28 10.77 -0.84
CA ASP A 116 26.77 11.79 0.12
C ASP A 116 26.13 11.70 1.51
N GLY A 117 25.04 10.93 1.62
CA GLY A 117 24.40 10.70 2.92
C GLY A 117 22.88 10.74 2.87
N ILE A 118 22.29 10.86 4.05
CA ILE A 118 20.85 11.06 4.20
C ILE A 118 20.50 12.56 4.07
N GLU A 119 19.32 12.80 3.56
CA GLU A 119 18.66 14.09 3.58
C GLU A 119 17.39 13.98 4.43
N ALA A 120 17.04 15.06 5.12
CA ALA A 120 15.90 15.09 6.02
C ALA A 120 15.03 16.33 5.77
N SER A 121 13.72 16.17 5.93
CA SER A 121 12.74 17.25 5.92
C SER A 121 11.83 17.12 7.14
N LEU A 122 11.83 18.13 8.00
CA LEU A 122 10.97 18.19 9.19
C LEU A 122 9.57 18.70 8.80
N GLY A 123 8.57 18.11 9.39
CA GLY A 123 7.19 18.58 9.32
C GLY A 123 6.32 17.97 10.40
N THR A 124 5.02 18.04 10.19
CA THR A 124 4.03 17.44 11.08
C THR A 124 3.15 16.43 10.32
N VAL A 125 2.59 15.49 11.04
CA VAL A 125 1.51 14.65 10.51
C VAL A 125 0.28 15.54 10.32
N SER A 126 0.00 15.91 9.06
CA SER A 126 -1.06 16.86 8.69
C SER A 126 -2.40 16.16 8.41
N ALA A 127 -2.39 14.87 8.07
CA ALA A 127 -3.61 14.07 7.94
C ALA A 127 -3.33 12.57 8.15
N ILE A 128 -4.33 11.87 8.67
CA ILE A 128 -4.41 10.41 8.72
C ILE A 128 -5.76 10.05 8.11
N GLY A 129 -5.74 9.34 6.99
CA GLY A 129 -6.95 9.00 6.24
C GLY A 129 -6.97 7.53 5.83
N GLY A 130 -8.08 7.12 5.27
CA GLY A 130 -8.34 5.80 4.72
C GLY A 130 -9.68 5.22 5.16
N PRO A 131 -10.11 4.11 4.55
CA PRO A 131 -9.46 3.45 3.42
C PRO A 131 -9.49 4.29 2.14
N THR A 132 -8.53 4.08 1.26
CA THR A 132 -8.46 4.81 0.00
C THR A 132 -8.00 3.91 -1.15
N ARG A 133 -8.61 4.12 -2.32
CA ARG A 133 -8.18 3.46 -3.55
C ARG A 133 -7.00 4.22 -4.16
N THR A 134 -5.96 3.50 -4.49
CA THR A 134 -4.81 4.08 -5.18
C THR A 134 -5.07 4.25 -6.67
N GLY A 135 -4.41 5.20 -7.30
CA GLY A 135 -4.51 5.41 -8.75
C GLY A 135 -4.05 4.22 -9.61
N ARG A 136 -3.42 3.21 -8.99
CA ARG A 136 -2.92 1.99 -9.63
C ARG A 136 -3.74 0.74 -9.28
N GLY A 137 -4.96 0.91 -8.75
CA GLY A 137 -5.92 -0.18 -8.51
C GLY A 137 -5.70 -0.96 -7.21
N GLY A 138 -4.82 -0.50 -6.33
CA GLY A 138 -4.68 -1.03 -4.97
C GLY A 138 -5.64 -0.36 -3.99
N MET A 139 -5.70 -0.90 -2.78
CA MET A 139 -6.38 -0.32 -1.62
C MET A 139 -5.36 -0.15 -0.50
N LEU A 140 -5.43 0.97 0.18
CA LEU A 140 -4.74 1.21 1.44
C LEU A 140 -5.77 1.42 2.54
N ASP A 141 -5.72 0.62 3.58
CA ASP A 141 -6.62 0.75 4.73
C ASP A 141 -6.44 2.10 5.43
N ARG A 142 -5.20 2.59 5.43
CA ARG A 142 -4.82 3.90 5.98
C ARG A 142 -3.64 4.50 5.22
N TYR A 143 -3.54 5.82 5.25
CA TYR A 143 -2.37 6.56 4.82
C TYR A 143 -2.08 7.72 5.78
N ILE A 144 -0.84 8.21 5.77
CA ILE A 144 -0.41 9.40 6.49
C ILE A 144 -0.02 10.47 5.46
N ARG A 145 -0.36 11.72 5.72
CA ARG A 145 0.19 12.89 5.03
C ARG A 145 0.96 13.75 6.01
N THR A 146 1.99 14.38 5.51
CA THR A 146 2.76 15.38 6.23
C THR A 146 2.82 16.67 5.41
N ASP A 147 3.16 17.77 6.07
CA ASP A 147 3.50 19.05 5.45
C ASP A 147 5.01 19.18 5.16
N SER A 148 5.77 18.09 5.40
CA SER A 148 7.18 18.00 5.04
C SER A 148 7.38 18.01 3.52
N ILE A 149 8.51 18.49 3.07
CA ILE A 149 8.92 18.44 1.67
C ILE A 149 9.50 17.08 1.38
N SER A 150 8.88 16.35 0.44
CA SER A 150 9.43 15.09 -0.10
C SER A 150 10.28 15.44 -1.34
N TYR A 151 11.60 15.54 -1.16
CA TYR A 151 12.52 15.86 -2.25
C TYR A 151 12.60 14.72 -3.27
N PRO A 152 13.08 15.01 -4.51
CA PRO A 152 13.33 13.98 -5.50
C PRO A 152 14.25 12.88 -4.96
N GLY A 153 13.85 11.60 -5.12
CA GLY A 153 14.61 10.46 -4.58
C GLY A 153 14.21 10.03 -3.17
N PHE A 154 13.27 10.70 -2.50
CA PHE A 154 12.80 10.31 -1.16
C PHE A 154 11.80 9.15 -1.18
N SER A 155 11.18 8.84 -2.32
CA SER A 155 10.30 7.67 -2.45
C SER A 155 11.03 6.39 -2.03
N GLY A 156 10.37 5.57 -1.20
CA GLY A 156 10.92 4.37 -0.58
C GLY A 156 11.62 4.63 0.76
N GLY A 157 11.96 5.88 1.08
CA GLY A 157 12.54 6.27 2.36
C GLY A 157 11.48 6.35 3.48
N PRO A 158 11.92 6.38 4.75
CA PRO A 158 11.03 6.37 5.90
C PRO A 158 10.44 7.74 6.24
N LEU A 159 9.23 7.73 6.80
CA LEU A 159 8.73 8.74 7.72
C LEU A 159 9.11 8.31 9.14
N VAL A 160 9.72 9.20 9.92
CA VAL A 160 10.34 8.89 11.20
C VAL A 160 9.76 9.76 12.31
N ALA A 161 9.48 9.15 13.45
CA ALA A 161 9.10 9.87 14.67
C ALA A 161 10.31 10.51 15.36
N ALA A 162 10.07 11.39 16.32
CA ALA A 162 11.12 12.10 17.06
C ALA A 162 12.05 11.19 17.90
N ASP A 163 11.69 9.92 18.10
CA ASP A 163 12.53 8.91 18.77
C ASP A 163 13.35 8.04 17.78
N GLY A 164 13.31 8.38 16.49
CA GLY A 164 14.00 7.67 15.43
C GLY A 164 13.31 6.36 14.98
N THR A 165 12.10 6.06 15.46
CA THR A 165 11.33 4.90 14.98
C THR A 165 10.54 5.22 13.72
N VAL A 166 10.37 4.21 12.86
CA VAL A 166 9.71 4.36 11.55
C VAL A 166 8.20 4.35 11.70
N LEU A 167 7.55 5.41 11.24
CA LEU A 167 6.09 5.56 11.17
C LEU A 167 5.51 4.96 9.88
N GLY A 168 6.30 4.92 8.80
CA GLY A 168 5.87 4.41 7.50
C GLY A 168 6.85 4.68 6.37
N ILE A 169 6.44 4.34 5.14
CA ILE A 169 7.23 4.47 3.91
C ILE A 169 6.64 5.54 3.02
N ASN A 170 7.48 6.48 2.58
CA ASN A 170 7.06 7.59 1.73
C ASN A 170 6.99 7.18 0.26
N THR A 171 5.96 7.62 -0.42
CA THR A 171 5.81 7.45 -1.86
C THR A 171 5.12 8.64 -2.51
N SER A 172 5.56 9.00 -3.71
CA SER A 172 4.90 9.95 -4.61
C SER A 172 4.07 9.26 -5.71
N GLY A 173 4.13 7.92 -5.81
CA GLY A 173 3.52 7.15 -6.90
C GLY A 173 2.03 6.87 -6.76
N LEU A 174 1.42 7.15 -5.61
CA LEU A 174 0.03 6.77 -5.31
C LEU A 174 -0.98 7.91 -5.36
N SER A 175 -0.54 9.16 -5.36
CA SER A 175 -1.45 10.30 -5.35
C SER A 175 -1.12 11.32 -6.45
N ASN A 176 -2.16 11.95 -7.00
CA ASN A 176 -2.03 13.02 -7.98
C ASN A 176 -1.71 14.40 -7.36
N GLY A 177 -1.53 14.49 -6.05
CA GLY A 177 -1.42 15.76 -5.33
C GLY A 177 -0.33 15.83 -4.26
N GLY A 178 0.73 15.04 -4.34
CA GLY A 178 1.83 15.07 -3.38
C GLY A 178 2.22 13.69 -2.85
N ALA A 179 3.25 13.64 -2.02
CA ALA A 179 3.67 12.39 -1.39
C ALA A 179 2.68 11.96 -0.31
N ILE A 180 2.52 10.66 -0.15
CA ILE A 180 1.85 10.04 1.00
C ILE A 180 2.82 9.06 1.66
N THR A 181 2.52 8.72 2.91
CA THR A 181 3.23 7.69 3.64
C THR A 181 2.31 6.51 3.89
N ILE A 182 2.76 5.31 3.53
CA ILE A 182 2.10 4.06 3.86
C ILE A 182 2.50 3.72 5.30
N PRO A 183 1.55 3.59 6.26
CA PRO A 183 1.87 3.27 7.65
C PRO A 183 2.72 2.00 7.76
N ALA A 184 3.64 1.98 8.72
CA ALA A 184 4.62 0.89 8.84
C ALA A 184 3.97 -0.48 9.06
N ASP A 185 2.92 -0.57 9.87
CA ASP A 185 2.18 -1.81 10.10
C ASP A 185 1.57 -2.39 8.80
N ILE A 186 1.10 -1.52 7.90
CA ILE A 186 0.59 -1.91 6.59
C ILE A 186 1.75 -2.28 5.66
N ALA A 187 2.79 -1.43 5.59
CA ALA A 187 3.93 -1.63 4.69
C ALA A 187 4.69 -2.93 5.01
N TRP A 188 4.89 -3.24 6.30
CA TRP A 188 5.57 -4.47 6.76
C TRP A 188 4.76 -5.73 6.44
N LYS A 189 3.43 -5.70 6.63
CA LYS A 189 2.54 -6.81 6.26
C LYS A 189 2.55 -7.07 4.74
N ILE A 190 2.54 -6.00 3.94
CA ILE A 190 2.67 -6.09 2.49
C ILE A 190 4.04 -6.66 2.11
N ALA A 191 5.12 -6.18 2.73
CA ALA A 191 6.48 -6.67 2.48
C ALA A 191 6.60 -8.17 2.77
N GLU A 192 6.02 -8.65 3.88
CA GLU A 192 5.98 -10.08 4.22
C GLU A 192 5.29 -10.90 3.12
N THR A 193 4.13 -10.44 2.64
CA THR A 193 3.40 -11.09 1.53
C THR A 193 4.23 -11.10 0.25
N LEU A 194 4.92 -9.99 -0.07
CA LEU A 194 5.78 -9.90 -1.25
C LEU A 194 7.00 -10.83 -1.17
N VAL A 195 7.59 -10.98 0.01
CA VAL A 195 8.70 -11.94 0.22
C VAL A 195 8.25 -13.38 0.03
N GLN A 196 7.04 -13.73 0.53
CA GLN A 196 6.52 -15.09 0.47
C GLN A 196 6.00 -15.46 -0.92
N ASN A 197 5.30 -14.55 -1.60
CA ASN A 197 4.53 -14.84 -2.80
C ASN A 197 5.02 -14.11 -4.07
N GLY A 198 5.98 -13.20 -3.95
CA GLY A 198 6.48 -12.36 -5.03
C GLY A 198 5.53 -11.23 -5.46
N ARG A 199 4.24 -11.35 -5.15
CA ARG A 199 3.19 -10.39 -5.54
C ARG A 199 1.98 -10.46 -4.61
N ILE A 200 1.11 -9.45 -4.72
CA ILE A 200 -0.21 -9.46 -4.08
C ILE A 200 -1.23 -9.98 -5.09
N LYS A 201 -1.89 -11.08 -4.76
CA LYS A 201 -3.00 -11.59 -5.57
C LYS A 201 -4.20 -10.67 -5.45
N ARG A 202 -4.71 -10.20 -6.59
CA ARG A 202 -5.94 -9.41 -6.67
C ARG A 202 -7.02 -10.15 -7.39
N GLY A 203 -8.16 -10.26 -6.74
CA GLY A 203 -9.31 -10.92 -7.34
C GLY A 203 -9.91 -10.11 -8.48
N TYR A 204 -10.33 -10.83 -9.50
CA TYR A 204 -10.92 -10.30 -10.72
C TYR A 204 -12.19 -11.04 -11.07
N LEU A 205 -13.25 -10.30 -11.40
CA LEU A 205 -14.53 -10.86 -11.89
C LEU A 205 -14.77 -10.55 -13.36
N GLY A 206 -14.24 -9.45 -13.88
CA GLY A 206 -14.50 -9.01 -15.26
C GLY A 206 -15.88 -8.35 -15.41
N ILE A 207 -16.26 -7.51 -14.45
CA ILE A 207 -17.50 -6.74 -14.47
C ILE A 207 -17.25 -5.24 -14.54
N ARG A 208 -18.16 -4.52 -15.13
CA ARG A 208 -18.34 -3.06 -14.97
C ARG A 208 -19.63 -2.85 -14.21
N SER A 209 -19.61 -2.01 -13.19
CA SER A 209 -20.75 -1.84 -12.29
C SER A 209 -20.91 -0.38 -11.86
N GLN A 210 -22.10 -0.06 -11.37
CA GLN A 210 -22.48 1.22 -10.79
C GLN A 210 -23.20 0.99 -9.46
N THR A 211 -22.93 1.83 -8.46
CA THR A 211 -23.69 1.79 -7.21
C THR A 211 -25.11 2.27 -7.46
N VAL A 212 -26.09 1.49 -7.04
CA VAL A 212 -27.52 1.79 -7.17
C VAL A 212 -28.26 1.56 -5.85
N GLU A 213 -29.35 2.27 -5.65
CA GLU A 213 -30.26 2.01 -4.53
C GLU A 213 -31.05 0.72 -4.74
N ILE A 214 -31.24 -0.03 -3.67
CA ILE A 214 -32.04 -1.26 -3.64
C ILE A 214 -33.44 -0.91 -3.14
N SER A 215 -34.47 -1.23 -3.92
CA SER A 215 -35.85 -0.98 -3.57
C SER A 215 -36.27 -1.71 -2.28
N ASN A 216 -37.24 -1.16 -1.55
CA ASN A 216 -37.78 -1.79 -0.33
C ASN A 216 -38.28 -3.23 -0.58
N ALA A 217 -38.89 -3.49 -1.74
CA ALA A 217 -39.33 -4.82 -2.11
C ALA A 217 -38.15 -5.81 -2.26
N SER A 218 -37.03 -5.36 -2.87
CA SER A 218 -35.82 -6.17 -3.00
C SER A 218 -35.13 -6.37 -1.66
N GLN A 219 -35.12 -5.37 -0.76
CA GLN A 219 -34.58 -5.53 0.61
C GLN A 219 -35.37 -6.57 1.41
N GLN A 220 -36.72 -6.56 1.28
CA GLN A 220 -37.57 -7.60 1.88
C GLN A 220 -37.27 -8.99 1.32
N ALA A 221 -37.05 -9.11 0.01
CA ALA A 221 -36.64 -10.36 -0.61
C ALA A 221 -35.27 -10.86 -0.13
N LEU A 222 -34.32 -9.96 0.12
CA LEU A 222 -33.00 -10.26 0.69
C LEU A 222 -33.07 -10.61 2.18
N LYS A 223 -34.17 -10.31 2.87
CA LYS A 223 -34.35 -10.48 4.34
C LYS A 223 -33.29 -9.75 5.16
N ARG A 224 -32.80 -8.64 4.65
CA ARG A 224 -31.86 -7.75 5.34
C ARG A 224 -32.02 -6.30 4.90
N GLU A 225 -31.66 -5.37 5.79
CA GLU A 225 -31.57 -3.96 5.46
C GLU A 225 -30.27 -3.71 4.69
N GLN A 226 -30.40 -3.39 3.41
CA GLN A 226 -29.27 -3.04 2.54
C GLN A 226 -29.73 -1.98 1.56
N SER A 227 -29.22 -0.75 1.73
CA SER A 227 -29.68 0.41 0.95
C SER A 227 -29.16 0.44 -0.48
N THR A 228 -27.96 -0.13 -0.71
CA THR A 228 -27.27 -0.06 -2.01
C THR A 228 -26.67 -1.42 -2.41
N GLY A 229 -26.38 -1.54 -3.71
CA GLY A 229 -25.68 -2.65 -4.31
C GLY A 229 -25.01 -2.23 -5.61
N LEU A 230 -24.35 -3.13 -6.31
CA LEU A 230 -23.60 -2.85 -7.53
C LEU A 230 -24.35 -3.40 -8.76
N LEU A 231 -25.02 -2.52 -9.50
CA LEU A 231 -25.65 -2.86 -10.78
C LEU A 231 -24.58 -3.20 -11.82
N ILE A 232 -24.65 -4.37 -12.39
CA ILE A 232 -23.79 -4.83 -13.48
C ILE A 232 -24.22 -4.15 -14.78
N VAL A 233 -23.35 -3.31 -15.34
CA VAL A 233 -23.57 -2.59 -16.61
C VAL A 233 -22.71 -3.15 -17.74
N GLY A 234 -21.86 -4.11 -17.45
CA GLY A 234 -21.08 -4.85 -18.45
C GLY A 234 -20.39 -6.07 -17.84
N VAL A 235 -20.29 -7.11 -18.64
CA VAL A 235 -19.57 -8.36 -18.32
C VAL A 235 -18.57 -8.60 -19.45
N GLU A 236 -17.30 -8.80 -19.11
CA GLU A 236 -16.25 -9.09 -20.08
C GLU A 236 -16.38 -10.54 -20.57
N ASN A 237 -16.15 -10.74 -21.87
CA ASN A 237 -16.18 -12.08 -22.44
C ASN A 237 -15.11 -12.97 -21.77
N ASP A 238 -15.41 -14.26 -21.62
CA ASP A 238 -14.52 -15.28 -21.04
C ASP A 238 -14.04 -14.99 -19.61
N SER A 239 -14.59 -13.95 -18.98
CA SER A 239 -14.28 -13.58 -17.59
C SER A 239 -14.86 -14.55 -16.57
N PRO A 240 -14.38 -14.54 -15.32
CA PRO A 240 -15.00 -15.26 -14.21
C PRO A 240 -16.50 -14.98 -14.06
N ALA A 241 -16.91 -13.73 -14.18
CA ALA A 241 -18.32 -13.35 -14.10
C ALA A 241 -19.14 -13.93 -15.25
N SER A 242 -18.61 -13.88 -16.50
CA SER A 242 -19.27 -14.49 -17.67
C SER A 242 -19.46 -16.00 -17.47
N LYS A 243 -18.42 -16.70 -17.05
CA LYS A 243 -18.46 -18.15 -16.77
C LYS A 243 -19.35 -18.50 -15.57
N GLY A 244 -19.41 -17.59 -14.58
CA GLY A 244 -20.25 -17.71 -13.39
C GLY A 244 -21.71 -17.37 -13.61
N GLY A 245 -22.11 -16.94 -14.84
CA GLY A 245 -23.49 -16.68 -15.21
C GLY A 245 -24.02 -15.29 -14.85
N PHE A 246 -23.16 -14.32 -14.64
CA PHE A 246 -23.55 -12.90 -14.53
C PHE A 246 -24.10 -12.39 -15.86
N ILE A 247 -25.10 -11.56 -15.78
CA ILE A 247 -25.65 -10.79 -16.92
C ILE A 247 -25.75 -9.32 -16.59
N VAL A 248 -25.81 -8.49 -17.63
CA VAL A 248 -26.12 -7.05 -17.47
C VAL A 248 -27.51 -6.91 -16.87
N GLY A 249 -27.67 -6.05 -15.86
CA GLY A 249 -28.91 -5.88 -15.11
C GLY A 249 -28.94 -6.61 -13.76
N ASP A 250 -28.01 -7.53 -13.47
CA ASP A 250 -27.85 -8.08 -12.13
C ASP A 250 -27.40 -6.98 -11.16
N ILE A 251 -27.82 -7.07 -9.90
CA ILE A 251 -27.30 -6.22 -8.83
C ILE A 251 -26.54 -7.10 -7.85
N LEU A 252 -25.21 -6.98 -7.79
CA LEU A 252 -24.38 -7.69 -6.82
C LEU A 252 -24.63 -7.10 -5.43
N VAL A 253 -24.98 -7.95 -4.46
CA VAL A 253 -25.39 -7.51 -3.11
C VAL A 253 -24.56 -8.17 -2.00
N ALA A 254 -23.90 -9.33 -2.24
CA ALA A 254 -22.96 -9.90 -1.27
C ALA A 254 -21.90 -10.76 -1.93
N VAL A 255 -20.74 -10.92 -1.28
CA VAL A 255 -19.66 -11.84 -1.64
C VAL A 255 -19.31 -12.66 -0.41
N ALA A 256 -19.31 -13.99 -0.52
CA ALA A 256 -19.07 -14.92 0.57
C ALA A 256 -19.91 -14.59 1.83
N GLY A 257 -21.19 -14.24 1.64
CA GLY A 257 -22.14 -13.91 2.71
C GLY A 257 -21.97 -12.51 3.33
N VAL A 258 -21.00 -11.72 2.88
CA VAL A 258 -20.79 -10.36 3.38
C VAL A 258 -21.42 -9.36 2.42
N PRO A 259 -22.33 -8.48 2.92
CA PRO A 259 -22.95 -7.45 2.10
C PRO A 259 -21.94 -6.54 1.40
N ILE A 260 -22.25 -6.15 0.18
CA ILE A 260 -21.47 -5.22 -0.65
C ILE A 260 -22.37 -4.02 -0.99
N LEU A 261 -22.05 -2.86 -0.44
CA LEU A 261 -22.76 -1.62 -0.67
C LEU A 261 -22.06 -0.74 -1.72
N HIS A 262 -20.72 -0.83 -1.78
CA HIS A 262 -19.88 0.02 -2.64
C HIS A 262 -18.72 -0.77 -3.26
N HIS A 263 -18.10 -0.19 -4.29
CA HIS A 263 -16.98 -0.82 -5.01
C HIS A 263 -15.79 -1.17 -4.10
N ASP A 264 -15.48 -0.34 -3.10
CA ASP A 264 -14.32 -0.56 -2.23
C ASP A 264 -14.47 -1.83 -1.38
N GLU A 265 -15.70 -2.13 -0.94
CA GLU A 265 -16.02 -3.38 -0.24
C GLU A 265 -15.87 -4.58 -1.17
N LEU A 266 -16.32 -4.47 -2.43
CA LEU A 266 -16.13 -5.52 -3.42
C LEU A 266 -14.63 -5.80 -3.63
N PHE A 267 -13.82 -4.76 -3.86
CA PHE A 267 -12.37 -4.92 -4.05
C PHE A 267 -11.70 -5.55 -2.83
N THR A 268 -12.07 -5.13 -1.62
CA THR A 268 -11.55 -5.73 -0.39
C THR A 268 -11.88 -7.22 -0.29
N ARG A 269 -13.10 -7.59 -0.66
CA ARG A 269 -13.59 -8.99 -0.58
C ARG A 269 -13.08 -9.90 -1.68
N LEU A 270 -12.65 -9.37 -2.80
CA LEU A 270 -12.08 -10.15 -3.90
C LEU A 270 -10.57 -10.40 -3.74
N ASN A 271 -9.91 -9.84 -2.72
CA ASN A 271 -8.48 -10.01 -2.49
C ASN A 271 -8.16 -11.19 -1.56
N GLY A 272 -6.92 -11.66 -1.59
CA GLY A 272 -6.43 -12.70 -0.69
C GLY A 272 -6.93 -14.10 -1.04
N ASP A 273 -7.46 -14.80 -0.04
CA ASP A 273 -7.76 -16.23 -0.11
C ASP A 273 -8.90 -16.62 -1.07
N VAL A 274 -9.70 -15.67 -1.52
CA VAL A 274 -10.78 -15.96 -2.49
C VAL A 274 -10.29 -16.02 -3.93
N VAL A 275 -9.06 -15.62 -4.22
CA VAL A 275 -8.49 -15.67 -5.58
C VAL A 275 -8.21 -17.10 -5.98
N GLY A 276 -8.82 -17.54 -7.06
CA GLY A 276 -8.75 -18.94 -7.55
C GLY A 276 -9.81 -19.87 -6.96
N GLU A 277 -10.59 -19.39 -5.95
CA GLU A 277 -11.60 -20.20 -5.29
C GLU A 277 -13.01 -19.94 -5.84
N ALA A 278 -13.86 -20.97 -5.76
CA ALA A 278 -15.28 -20.85 -6.06
C ALA A 278 -15.99 -20.11 -4.92
N THR A 279 -16.32 -18.86 -5.17
CA THR A 279 -16.88 -17.95 -4.16
C THR A 279 -18.38 -17.74 -4.41
N PRO A 280 -19.25 -17.94 -3.42
CA PRO A 280 -20.67 -17.62 -3.56
C PRO A 280 -20.86 -16.09 -3.60
N ILE A 281 -21.49 -15.62 -4.67
CA ILE A 281 -21.85 -14.23 -4.88
C ILE A 281 -23.35 -14.13 -4.96
N GLU A 282 -23.93 -13.34 -4.06
CA GLU A 282 -25.37 -13.09 -4.05
C GLU A 282 -25.70 -11.87 -4.93
N ILE A 283 -26.70 -12.07 -5.78
CA ILE A 283 -27.20 -11.04 -6.70
C ILE A 283 -28.72 -10.90 -6.57
N LEU A 284 -29.22 -9.75 -7.01
CA LEU A 284 -30.64 -9.57 -7.35
C LEU A 284 -30.77 -9.62 -8.88
N ARG A 285 -31.57 -10.57 -9.39
CA ARG A 285 -31.94 -10.67 -10.80
C ARG A 285 -33.44 -10.51 -10.94
N GLY A 286 -33.87 -9.44 -11.62
CA GLY A 286 -35.30 -9.12 -11.67
C GLY A 286 -35.93 -8.87 -10.30
N GLY A 287 -35.16 -8.36 -9.34
CA GLY A 287 -35.58 -8.10 -7.97
C GLY A 287 -35.59 -9.34 -7.04
N GLN A 288 -35.25 -10.52 -7.53
CA GLN A 288 -35.22 -11.76 -6.76
C GLN A 288 -33.77 -12.15 -6.41
N PRO A 289 -33.48 -12.56 -5.14
CA PRO A 289 -32.17 -13.03 -4.75
C PRO A 289 -31.79 -14.34 -5.44
N GLN A 290 -30.56 -14.41 -5.93
CA GLN A 290 -29.94 -15.60 -6.47
C GLN A 290 -28.49 -15.68 -6.01
N THR A 291 -27.94 -16.87 -5.87
CA THR A 291 -26.52 -17.08 -5.57
C THR A 291 -25.83 -17.71 -6.78
N LEU A 292 -24.78 -17.05 -7.24
CA LEU A 292 -23.88 -17.56 -8.28
C LEU A 292 -22.60 -18.04 -7.62
N ASN A 293 -22.11 -19.23 -7.99
CA ASN A 293 -20.78 -19.69 -7.59
C ASN A 293 -19.78 -19.29 -8.67
N VAL A 294 -18.89 -18.36 -8.36
CA VAL A 294 -17.95 -17.79 -9.32
C VAL A 294 -16.54 -18.11 -8.90
N GLN A 295 -15.78 -18.75 -9.78
CA GLN A 295 -14.33 -18.90 -9.55
C GLN A 295 -13.66 -17.55 -9.76
N VAL A 296 -13.25 -16.92 -8.66
CA VAL A 296 -12.63 -15.59 -8.71
C VAL A 296 -11.29 -15.70 -9.46
N GLY A 297 -11.14 -14.93 -10.53
CA GLY A 297 -9.90 -14.88 -11.29
C GLY A 297 -8.83 -14.07 -10.58
N GLU A 298 -7.61 -14.11 -11.08
CA GLU A 298 -6.48 -13.27 -10.67
C GLU A 298 -6.16 -12.26 -11.77
N ARG A 299 -5.84 -11.02 -11.39
CA ARG A 299 -5.38 -9.96 -12.29
C ARG A 299 -4.07 -9.37 -11.81
#